data_5db85bc79bfbde23f110419b3b406a5f
#
_entry.id   5db85bc79bfbde23f110419b3b406a5f
#
_cell.length_a   1.000
_cell.length_b   1.000
_cell.length_c   1.000
_cell.angle_alpha   90.00
_cell.angle_beta   90.00
_cell.angle_gamma   90.00
#
_symmetry.space_group_name_H-M   'P 1'
#
loop_
_entity.id
_entity.type
_entity.pdbx_description
1 polymer ?
#
loop_
_entity_poly.entity_id
_entity_poly.type
_entity_poly.pdbx_seq_one_letter_code
_entity_poly.pdbx_strand_id
1 'polypeptide(L)'
;FDNVIQSIYDNIIHNLEEDLFSTLYTILDQWKNFFMHKRESKLTLEEQMGLYGELYFFRAWLNKFPDAPPTIIDHWKGPLMNRIDYVAAKTGVEIKTICPKIREDIRISSERQLEVTPIIKNLYLYVLRVEISDVEGESLFNLLTDITDSLSNRAPSTIVSLENLLLELRIIKDDYTENKFSVLEDMAYKVNDEFPKLTPNMLPKGVSYVSYSVDLSHCEEFKVDSQDVYYLNQGS
;
A
#
# COMPACT_ATOMS: atom_id res chain seq x y z
N PHE A 1 8.06 -20.32 -13.26
CA PHE A 1 8.83 -21.33 -12.52
C PHE A 1 10.07 -20.68 -11.91
N ASP A 2 10.74 -19.78 -12.62
CA ASP A 2 11.96 -19.11 -12.18
C ASP A 2 11.72 -18.29 -10.90
N ASN A 3 10.60 -17.58 -10.81
CA ASN A 3 10.23 -16.79 -9.61
C ASN A 3 10.02 -17.68 -8.37
N VAL A 4 9.50 -18.90 -8.52
CA VAL A 4 9.35 -19.85 -7.41
C VAL A 4 10.71 -20.29 -6.90
N ILE A 5 11.62 -20.64 -7.83
CA ILE A 5 12.98 -21.09 -7.49
C ILE A 5 13.75 -19.94 -6.85
N GLN A 6 13.62 -18.72 -7.37
CA GLN A 6 14.28 -17.54 -6.82
C GLN A 6 13.76 -17.23 -5.40
N SER A 7 12.44 -17.25 -5.20
CA SER A 7 11.83 -17.05 -3.87
C SER A 7 12.29 -18.10 -2.87
N ILE A 8 12.38 -19.39 -3.25
CA ILE A 8 12.90 -20.45 -2.40
C ILE A 8 14.38 -20.18 -2.04
N TYR A 9 15.19 -19.83 -3.03
CA TYR A 9 16.61 -19.55 -2.85
C TYR A 9 16.84 -18.36 -1.90
N ASP A 10 16.15 -17.25 -2.10
CA ASP A 10 16.28 -16.04 -1.31
C ASP A 10 15.84 -16.27 0.14
N ASN A 11 14.73 -16.98 0.35
CA ASN A 11 14.25 -17.35 1.69
C ASN A 11 15.23 -18.26 2.43
N ILE A 12 15.83 -19.24 1.75
CA ILE A 12 16.81 -20.17 2.36
C ILE A 12 18.07 -19.41 2.78
N ILE A 13 18.61 -18.55 1.92
CA ILE A 13 19.85 -17.82 2.21
C ILE A 13 19.66 -16.85 3.38
N HIS A 14 18.52 -16.22 3.50
CA HIS A 14 18.27 -15.19 4.51
C HIS A 14 17.81 -15.75 5.86
N ASN A 15 17.34 -17.00 5.91
CA ASN A 15 16.83 -17.66 7.13
C ASN A 15 17.64 -18.90 7.52
N LEU A 16 18.96 -18.88 7.32
CA LEU A 16 19.86 -20.00 7.61
C LEU A 16 19.89 -20.46 9.08
N GLU A 17 19.33 -19.68 10.00
CA GLU A 17 19.25 -20.01 11.42
C GLU A 17 17.93 -20.69 11.82
N GLU A 18 16.94 -20.74 10.93
CA GLU A 18 15.67 -21.44 11.17
C GLU A 18 15.70 -22.87 10.63
N ASP A 19 14.76 -23.72 11.11
CA ASP A 19 14.61 -25.07 10.58
C ASP A 19 14.28 -25.01 9.08
N LEU A 20 15.24 -25.41 8.27
CA LEU A 20 15.18 -25.39 6.80
C LEU A 20 13.91 -26.10 6.26
N PHE A 21 13.48 -27.19 6.91
CA PHE A 21 12.27 -27.92 6.50
C PHE A 21 10.99 -27.11 6.76
N SER A 22 10.91 -26.43 7.90
CA SER A 22 9.78 -25.56 8.24
C SER A 22 9.69 -24.39 7.27
N THR A 23 10.81 -23.76 6.96
CA THR A 23 10.91 -22.65 6.00
C THR A 23 10.49 -23.08 4.60
N LEU A 24 11.04 -24.21 4.10
CA LEU A 24 10.66 -24.78 2.82
C LEU A 24 9.18 -25.15 2.72
N TYR A 25 8.65 -25.78 3.78
CA TYR A 25 7.24 -26.15 3.82
C TYR A 25 6.33 -24.93 3.74
N THR A 26 6.66 -23.89 4.50
CA THR A 26 5.90 -22.62 4.49
C THR A 26 5.91 -21.98 3.11
N ILE A 27 7.07 -21.90 2.45
CA ILE A 27 7.20 -21.33 1.10
C ILE A 27 6.41 -22.17 0.09
N LEU A 28 6.54 -23.48 0.13
CA LEU A 28 5.83 -24.39 -0.79
C LEU A 28 4.31 -24.34 -0.57
N ASP A 29 3.84 -24.19 0.67
CA ASP A 29 2.42 -24.06 0.98
C ASP A 29 1.86 -22.70 0.49
N GLN A 30 2.63 -21.61 0.64
CA GLN A 30 2.29 -20.31 0.08
C GLN A 30 2.17 -20.38 -1.45
N TRP A 31 3.15 -20.97 -2.14
CA TRP A 31 3.11 -21.13 -3.59
C TRP A 31 1.99 -22.07 -4.04
N LYS A 32 1.75 -23.15 -3.29
CA LYS A 32 0.61 -24.05 -3.53
C LYS A 32 -0.71 -23.30 -3.43
N ASN A 33 -0.90 -22.52 -2.37
CA ASN A 33 -2.09 -21.70 -2.18
C ASN A 33 -2.22 -20.64 -3.27
N PHE A 34 -1.13 -19.99 -3.68
CA PHE A 34 -1.09 -19.09 -4.82
C PHE A 34 -1.58 -19.76 -6.11
N PHE A 35 -1.05 -20.95 -6.46
CA PHE A 35 -1.45 -21.63 -7.68
C PHE A 35 -2.86 -22.22 -7.61
N MET A 36 -3.29 -22.70 -6.46
CA MET A 36 -4.65 -23.25 -6.28
C MET A 36 -5.73 -22.15 -6.34
N HIS A 37 -5.39 -20.93 -5.94
CA HIS A 37 -6.30 -19.80 -5.86
C HIS A 37 -5.89 -18.66 -6.82
N LYS A 38 -5.16 -18.98 -7.90
CA LYS A 38 -4.71 -17.96 -8.87
C LYS A 38 -5.88 -17.03 -9.21
N ARG A 39 -5.64 -15.73 -9.17
CA ARG A 39 -6.59 -14.76 -9.72
C ARG A 39 -6.94 -15.18 -11.14
N GLU A 40 -8.22 -15.27 -11.47
CA GLU A 40 -8.67 -15.60 -12.82
C GLU A 40 -8.30 -14.50 -13.83
N SER A 41 -8.02 -13.29 -13.33
CA SER A 41 -7.62 -12.13 -14.15
C SER A 41 -6.55 -11.28 -13.47
N LYS A 42 -5.77 -10.55 -14.25
CA LYS A 42 -4.88 -9.47 -13.78
C LYS A 42 -5.69 -8.42 -12.99
N LEU A 43 -4.99 -7.59 -12.20
CA LEU A 43 -5.59 -6.41 -11.57
C LEU A 43 -6.25 -5.52 -12.63
N THR A 44 -7.44 -5.06 -12.34
CA THR A 44 -8.07 -3.99 -13.12
C THR A 44 -7.23 -2.72 -13.08
N LEU A 45 -7.46 -1.78 -13.98
CA LEU A 45 -6.74 -0.51 -13.97
C LEU A 45 -6.92 0.26 -12.65
N GLU A 46 -8.12 0.23 -12.06
CA GLU A 46 -8.42 0.87 -10.76
C GLU A 46 -7.63 0.21 -9.62
N GLU A 47 -7.56 -1.12 -9.61
CA GLU A 47 -6.76 -1.86 -8.62
C GLU A 47 -5.25 -1.62 -8.80
N GLN A 48 -4.77 -1.55 -10.05
CA GLN A 48 -3.36 -1.20 -10.34
C GLN A 48 -3.03 0.20 -9.86
N MET A 49 -3.92 1.16 -10.09
CA MET A 49 -3.77 2.55 -9.65
C MET A 49 -3.74 2.65 -8.12
N GLY A 50 -4.62 1.89 -7.43
CA GLY A 50 -4.61 1.82 -5.96
C GLY A 50 -3.28 1.29 -5.42
N LEU A 51 -2.86 0.12 -5.92
CA LEU A 51 -1.59 -0.49 -5.53
C LEU A 51 -0.38 0.39 -5.86
N TYR A 52 -0.41 1.08 -7.02
CA TYR A 52 0.63 2.02 -7.40
C TYR A 52 0.80 3.13 -6.35
N GLY A 53 -0.30 3.70 -5.84
CA GLY A 53 -0.25 4.73 -4.81
C GLY A 53 0.33 4.23 -3.49
N GLU A 54 -0.06 3.03 -3.05
CA GLU A 54 0.49 2.42 -1.84
C GLU A 54 2.00 2.17 -1.99
N LEU A 55 2.44 1.59 -3.10
CA LEU A 55 3.86 1.34 -3.36
C LEU A 55 4.66 2.63 -3.61
N TYR A 56 4.05 3.65 -4.20
CA TYR A 56 4.67 4.98 -4.33
C TYR A 56 4.97 5.58 -2.96
N PHE A 57 4.03 5.53 -2.03
CA PHE A 57 4.23 5.95 -0.64
C PHE A 57 5.35 5.15 0.04
N PHE A 58 5.38 3.83 -0.17
CA PHE A 58 6.44 2.95 0.31
C PHE A 58 7.82 3.41 -0.18
N ARG A 59 7.98 3.59 -1.49
CA ARG A 59 9.24 4.06 -2.08
C ARG A 59 9.63 5.45 -1.60
N ALA A 60 8.67 6.37 -1.51
CA ALA A 60 8.91 7.72 -1.01
C ALA A 60 9.43 7.69 0.44
N TRP A 61 8.91 6.81 1.28
CA TRP A 61 9.42 6.57 2.62
C TRP A 61 10.86 6.05 2.61
N LEU A 62 11.18 5.06 1.76
CA LEU A 62 12.55 4.54 1.62
C LEU A 62 13.52 5.64 1.21
N ASN A 63 13.13 6.51 0.30
CA ASN A 63 13.97 7.60 -0.18
C ASN A 63 14.17 8.69 0.88
N LYS A 64 13.14 8.96 1.70
CA LYS A 64 13.22 9.94 2.79
C LYS A 64 14.13 9.47 3.93
N PHE A 65 14.18 8.17 4.18
CA PHE A 65 14.96 7.58 5.27
C PHE A 65 15.98 6.55 4.73
N PRO A 66 16.97 6.99 3.95
CA PRO A 66 17.90 6.07 3.27
C PRO A 66 18.72 5.22 4.23
N ASP A 67 19.01 5.74 5.43
CA ASP A 67 19.86 5.08 6.43
C ASP A 67 19.05 4.33 7.51
N ALA A 68 17.72 4.48 7.51
CA ALA A 68 16.87 3.80 8.49
C ALA A 68 16.58 2.35 8.08
N PRO A 69 16.40 1.43 9.04
CA PRO A 69 15.83 0.11 8.72
C PRO A 69 14.49 0.26 8.02
N PRO A 70 14.19 -0.51 6.97
CA PRO A 70 12.97 -0.34 6.15
C PRO A 70 11.72 -0.90 6.85
N THR A 71 11.41 -0.40 8.04
CA THR A 71 10.26 -0.83 8.85
C THR A 71 8.91 -0.51 8.19
N ILE A 72 8.92 0.26 7.11
CA ILE A 72 7.70 0.57 6.35
C ILE A 72 6.97 -0.69 5.87
N ILE A 73 7.69 -1.78 5.61
CA ILE A 73 7.11 -3.05 5.22
C ILE A 73 6.18 -3.62 6.31
N ASP A 74 6.60 -3.50 7.58
CA ASP A 74 5.83 -4.00 8.72
C ASP A 74 4.55 -3.16 8.97
N HIS A 75 4.56 -1.93 8.47
CA HIS A 75 3.45 -0.99 8.61
C HIS A 75 2.46 -1.05 7.46
N TRP A 76 2.84 -1.62 6.32
CA TRP A 76 1.96 -1.80 5.17
C TRP A 76 0.93 -2.91 5.42
N LYS A 77 -0.33 -2.50 5.58
CA LYS A 77 -1.45 -3.38 5.93
C LYS A 77 -2.47 -3.51 4.81
N GLY A 78 -2.34 -2.75 3.72
CA GLY A 78 -3.21 -2.84 2.55
C GLY A 78 -3.36 -4.28 2.02
N PRO A 79 -2.25 -5.02 1.79
CA PRO A 79 -2.30 -6.42 1.37
C PRO A 79 -3.09 -7.36 2.28
N LEU A 80 -3.13 -7.06 3.56
CA LEU A 80 -3.82 -7.87 4.58
C LEU A 80 -5.31 -7.49 4.72
N MET A 81 -5.86 -6.75 3.77
CA MET A 81 -7.26 -6.28 3.76
C MET A 81 -7.65 -5.53 5.05
N ASN A 82 -6.70 -4.86 5.67
CA ASN A 82 -6.98 -3.97 6.80
C ASN A 82 -7.74 -2.73 6.31
N ARG A 83 -8.38 -2.03 7.24
CA ARG A 83 -9.17 -0.85 6.92
C ARG A 83 -8.32 0.38 6.55
N ILE A 84 -7.04 0.39 6.88
CA ILE A 84 -6.07 1.49 6.66
C ILE A 84 -4.81 0.88 6.07
N ASP A 85 -4.25 1.53 5.06
CA ASP A 85 -3.14 0.98 4.27
C ASP A 85 -1.82 0.91 5.03
N TYR A 86 -1.49 1.95 5.82
CA TYR A 86 -0.30 1.96 6.66
C TYR A 86 -0.66 2.25 8.11
N VAL A 87 -0.12 1.43 9.02
CA VAL A 87 -0.36 1.60 10.47
C VAL A 87 0.96 1.42 11.23
N ALA A 88 1.36 2.43 11.99
CA ALA A 88 2.50 2.39 12.89
C ALA A 88 2.15 3.06 14.22
N ALA A 89 2.39 2.36 15.32
CA ALA A 89 2.04 2.82 16.66
C ALA A 89 0.58 3.31 16.76
N LYS A 90 0.38 4.63 16.84
CA LYS A 90 -0.95 5.27 16.93
C LYS A 90 -1.31 6.08 15.69
N THR A 91 -0.50 5.95 14.63
CA THR A 91 -0.67 6.69 13.38
C THR A 91 -1.12 5.75 12.28
N GLY A 92 -2.13 6.17 11.52
CA GLY A 92 -2.62 5.50 10.33
C GLY A 92 -2.54 6.42 9.12
N VAL A 93 -2.28 5.85 7.95
CA VAL A 93 -2.33 6.54 6.65
C VAL A 93 -3.18 5.73 5.70
N GLU A 94 -4.27 6.32 5.26
CA GLU A 94 -5.09 5.82 4.16
C GLU A 94 -4.58 6.44 2.86
N ILE A 95 -4.31 5.62 1.87
CA ILE A 95 -3.80 6.05 0.55
C ILE A 95 -4.96 6.06 -0.45
N LYS A 96 -5.07 7.13 -1.19
CA LYS A 96 -5.99 7.21 -2.33
C LYS A 96 -5.26 7.71 -3.56
N THR A 97 -5.41 6.98 -4.66
CA THR A 97 -4.85 7.38 -5.94
C THR A 97 -5.98 7.77 -6.86
N ILE A 98 -5.88 8.95 -7.45
CA ILE A 98 -6.90 9.48 -8.38
C ILE A 98 -6.27 9.88 -9.71
N CYS A 99 -7.04 9.69 -10.77
CA CYS A 99 -6.73 10.22 -12.09
C CYS A 99 -7.77 11.30 -12.42
N PRO A 100 -7.41 12.60 -12.47
CA PRO A 100 -8.37 13.69 -12.67
C PRO A 100 -9.17 13.58 -13.98
N LYS A 101 -8.59 12.95 -15.01
CA LYS A 101 -9.31 12.68 -16.27
C LYS A 101 -10.45 11.66 -16.10
N ILE A 102 -10.43 10.86 -15.03
CA ILE A 102 -11.46 9.86 -14.73
C ILE A 102 -12.38 10.38 -13.62
N ARG A 103 -11.77 10.94 -12.55
CA ARG A 103 -12.48 11.37 -11.35
C ARG A 103 -11.66 12.39 -10.57
N GLU A 104 -12.30 13.40 -10.00
CA GLU A 104 -11.68 14.39 -9.11
C GLU A 104 -12.00 14.17 -7.63
N ASP A 105 -13.12 13.49 -7.33
CA ASP A 105 -13.50 13.12 -5.96
C ASP A 105 -12.79 11.84 -5.50
N ILE A 106 -12.61 11.73 -4.20
CA ILE A 106 -12.03 10.54 -3.57
C ILE A 106 -13.12 9.61 -3.11
N ARG A 107 -13.05 8.36 -3.57
CA ARG A 107 -13.95 7.32 -3.09
C ARG A 107 -13.41 6.68 -1.81
N ILE A 108 -14.21 6.73 -0.76
CA ILE A 108 -14.01 6.01 0.49
C ILE A 108 -14.87 4.75 0.45
N SER A 109 -14.24 3.60 0.50
CA SER A 109 -14.90 2.31 0.27
C SER A 109 -15.67 1.80 1.49
N SER A 110 -15.38 2.35 2.67
CA SER A 110 -16.07 1.98 3.93
C SER A 110 -16.07 3.15 4.89
N GLU A 111 -17.16 3.31 5.62
CA GLU A 111 -17.31 4.25 6.73
C GLU A 111 -16.26 4.10 7.83
N ARG A 112 -15.50 3.00 7.79
CA ARG A 112 -14.44 2.72 8.77
C ARG A 112 -13.07 3.23 8.37
N GLN A 113 -12.83 3.52 7.08
CA GLN A 113 -11.50 3.92 6.59
C GLN A 113 -10.99 5.22 7.22
N LEU A 114 -11.89 6.21 7.40
CA LEU A 114 -11.55 7.50 7.99
C LEU A 114 -11.99 7.64 9.47
N GLU A 115 -12.18 6.51 10.16
CA GLU A 115 -12.56 6.50 11.56
C GLU A 115 -11.31 6.62 12.46
N VAL A 116 -11.21 7.70 13.23
CA VAL A 116 -10.23 7.83 14.32
C VAL A 116 -10.68 6.96 15.48
N THR A 117 -9.78 6.19 16.06
CA THR A 117 -10.10 5.24 17.15
C THR A 117 -9.11 5.43 18.31
N PRO A 118 -9.37 4.84 19.49
CA PRO A 118 -8.40 4.87 20.59
C PRO A 118 -7.04 4.26 20.23
N ILE A 119 -7.00 3.35 19.23
CA ILE A 119 -5.77 2.72 18.73
C ILE A 119 -5.09 3.62 17.70
N ILE A 120 -5.84 4.17 16.75
CA ILE A 120 -5.33 5.07 15.70
C ILE A 120 -5.76 6.48 16.04
N LYS A 121 -4.88 7.24 16.71
CA LYS A 121 -5.17 8.62 17.16
C LYS A 121 -4.84 9.67 16.12
N ASN A 122 -3.82 9.41 15.31
CA ASN A 122 -3.41 10.28 14.22
C ASN A 122 -3.73 9.56 12.91
N LEU A 123 -4.72 10.03 12.19
CA LEU A 123 -5.11 9.48 10.91
C LEU A 123 -4.87 10.53 9.83
N TYR A 124 -4.25 10.10 8.76
CA TYR A 124 -4.00 10.92 7.59
C TYR A 124 -4.61 10.27 6.35
N LEU A 125 -5.10 11.11 5.47
CA LEU A 125 -5.48 10.74 4.12
C LEU A 125 -4.39 11.27 3.17
N TYR A 126 -3.65 10.37 2.54
CA TYR A 126 -2.64 10.69 1.54
C TYR A 126 -3.21 10.46 0.15
N VAL A 127 -3.16 11.47 -0.70
CA VAL A 127 -3.77 11.45 -2.03
C VAL A 127 -2.69 11.63 -3.07
N LEU A 128 -2.59 10.66 -3.97
CA LEU A 128 -1.71 10.72 -5.13
C LEU A 128 -2.54 11.00 -6.39
N ARG A 129 -2.24 12.12 -7.06
CA ARG A 129 -2.83 12.44 -8.37
C ARG A 129 -1.91 11.94 -9.48
N VAL A 130 -2.46 11.16 -10.39
CA VAL A 130 -1.70 10.56 -11.50
C VAL A 130 -2.38 10.80 -12.84
N GLU A 131 -1.60 10.84 -13.90
CA GLU A 131 -2.05 10.60 -15.26
C GLU A 131 -1.73 9.16 -15.68
N ILE A 132 -2.60 8.56 -16.48
CA ILE A 132 -2.45 7.20 -16.99
C ILE A 132 -2.11 7.26 -18.48
N SER A 133 -1.08 6.53 -18.87
CA SER A 133 -0.63 6.42 -20.26
C SER A 133 -0.13 4.99 -20.52
N ASP A 134 -0.03 4.60 -21.75
CA ASP A 134 0.64 3.39 -22.21
C ASP A 134 2.09 3.67 -22.69
N VAL A 135 2.42 4.94 -22.88
CA VAL A 135 3.72 5.38 -23.45
C VAL A 135 4.61 6.01 -22.38
N GLU A 136 4.08 6.98 -21.62
CA GLU A 136 4.84 7.79 -20.67
C GLU A 136 4.46 7.47 -19.23
N GLY A 137 5.43 7.56 -18.34
CA GLY A 137 5.26 7.31 -16.90
C GLY A 137 5.91 6.02 -16.44
N GLU A 138 5.62 5.64 -15.22
CA GLU A 138 6.18 4.49 -14.53
C GLU A 138 5.13 3.38 -14.37
N SER A 139 5.47 2.14 -14.73
CA SER A 139 4.60 0.99 -14.51
C SER A 139 4.75 0.43 -13.09
N LEU A 140 3.79 -0.40 -12.65
CA LEU A 140 3.94 -1.15 -11.40
C LEU A 140 5.19 -2.04 -11.43
N PHE A 141 5.53 -2.60 -12.59
CA PHE A 141 6.77 -3.37 -12.77
C PHE A 141 8.00 -2.53 -12.41
N ASN A 142 8.10 -1.31 -12.94
CA ASN A 142 9.24 -0.43 -12.70
C ASN A 142 9.31 0.00 -11.23
N LEU A 143 8.18 0.40 -10.66
CA LEU A 143 8.09 0.83 -9.26
C LEU A 143 8.52 -0.30 -8.30
N LEU A 144 8.04 -1.53 -8.52
CA LEU A 144 8.44 -2.69 -7.73
C LEU A 144 9.92 -3.04 -7.93
N THR A 145 10.46 -2.84 -9.14
CA THR A 145 11.88 -3.03 -9.40
C THR A 145 12.72 -2.05 -8.60
N ASP A 146 12.39 -0.75 -8.63
CA ASP A 146 13.08 0.28 -7.86
C ASP A 146 13.05 0.00 -6.36
N ILE A 147 11.91 -0.42 -5.83
CA ILE A 147 11.76 -0.79 -4.41
C ILE A 147 12.67 -1.98 -4.08
N THR A 148 12.64 -3.03 -4.90
CA THR A 148 13.46 -4.24 -4.70
C THR A 148 14.96 -3.91 -4.75
N ASP A 149 15.39 -3.11 -5.73
CA ASP A 149 16.78 -2.69 -5.86
C ASP A 149 17.24 -1.86 -4.65
N SER A 150 16.40 -0.95 -4.17
CA SER A 150 16.67 -0.18 -2.95
C SER A 150 16.82 -1.09 -1.72
N LEU A 151 15.94 -2.09 -1.57
CA LEU A 151 15.98 -3.03 -0.45
C LEU A 151 17.16 -3.99 -0.54
N SER A 152 17.55 -4.43 -1.74
CA SER A 152 18.68 -5.35 -1.97
C SER A 152 19.99 -4.83 -1.33
N ASN A 153 20.19 -3.53 -1.38
CA ASN A 153 21.36 -2.88 -0.84
C ASN A 153 21.29 -2.58 0.67
N ARG A 154 20.08 -2.56 1.25
CA ARG A 154 19.84 -2.07 2.63
C ARG A 154 19.42 -3.18 3.59
N ALA A 155 18.49 -4.03 3.16
CA ALA A 155 17.88 -5.06 3.98
C ALA A 155 17.32 -6.17 3.09
N PRO A 156 18.15 -7.09 2.61
CA PRO A 156 17.73 -8.17 1.73
C PRO A 156 16.58 -9.02 2.31
N SER A 157 16.54 -9.24 3.62
CA SER A 157 15.44 -9.96 4.26
C SER A 157 14.06 -9.31 4.08
N THR A 158 14.01 -7.99 3.92
CA THR A 158 12.76 -7.26 3.67
C THR A 158 12.18 -7.54 2.29
N ILE A 159 13.02 -7.92 1.32
CA ILE A 159 12.55 -8.34 -0.02
C ILE A 159 11.64 -9.56 0.10
N VAL A 160 12.03 -10.53 0.91
CA VAL A 160 11.24 -11.73 1.15
C VAL A 160 9.86 -11.37 1.72
N SER A 161 9.82 -10.44 2.67
CA SER A 161 8.55 -9.95 3.22
C SER A 161 7.69 -9.25 2.15
N LEU A 162 8.30 -8.43 1.30
CA LEU A 162 7.61 -7.78 0.18
C LEU A 162 7.05 -8.81 -0.81
N GLU A 163 7.85 -9.78 -1.21
CA GLU A 163 7.42 -10.84 -2.13
C GLU A 163 6.26 -11.66 -1.54
N ASN A 164 6.31 -11.99 -0.25
CA ASN A 164 5.22 -12.69 0.42
C ASN A 164 3.92 -11.88 0.40
N LEU A 165 3.98 -10.57 0.67
CA LEU A 165 2.79 -9.70 0.57
C LEU A 165 2.25 -9.62 -0.85
N LEU A 166 3.12 -9.52 -1.85
CA LEU A 166 2.71 -9.54 -3.27
C LEU A 166 2.08 -10.88 -3.66
N LEU A 167 2.59 -11.98 -3.12
CA LEU A 167 2.00 -13.32 -3.29
C LEU A 167 0.61 -13.42 -2.66
N GLU A 168 0.40 -12.88 -1.47
CA GLU A 168 -0.93 -12.82 -0.85
C GLU A 168 -1.91 -12.03 -1.70
N LEU A 169 -1.47 -10.92 -2.31
CA LEU A 169 -2.23 -10.16 -3.30
C LEU A 169 -2.36 -10.86 -4.65
N ARG A 170 -1.66 -11.98 -4.86
CA ARG A 170 -1.58 -12.73 -6.12
C ARG A 170 -1.08 -11.87 -7.27
N ILE A 171 -0.05 -11.09 -7.00
CA ILE A 171 0.57 -10.19 -7.95
C ILE A 171 1.87 -10.81 -8.46
N ILE A 172 1.95 -10.93 -9.78
CA ILE A 172 3.18 -11.27 -10.51
C ILE A 172 3.66 -9.97 -11.17
N LYS A 173 4.81 -9.48 -10.75
CA LYS A 173 5.37 -8.19 -11.18
C LYS A 173 5.36 -8.03 -12.71
N ASP A 174 5.79 -9.07 -13.44
CA ASP A 174 5.94 -9.06 -14.91
C ASP A 174 4.61 -8.90 -15.67
N ASP A 175 3.48 -9.10 -15.00
CA ASP A 175 2.15 -8.92 -15.60
C ASP A 175 1.74 -7.43 -15.75
N TYR A 176 2.50 -6.49 -15.16
CA TYR A 176 2.10 -5.08 -15.00
C TYR A 176 3.10 -4.09 -15.61
N THR A 177 3.43 -4.29 -16.88
CA THR A 177 4.36 -3.45 -17.65
C THR A 177 3.65 -2.42 -18.56
N GLU A 178 2.36 -2.62 -18.85
CA GLU A 178 1.64 -1.87 -19.90
C GLU A 178 1.14 -0.52 -19.39
N ASN A 179 0.35 -0.53 -18.29
CA ASN A 179 -0.19 0.70 -17.72
C ASN A 179 0.90 1.47 -16.99
N LYS A 180 1.07 2.73 -17.35
CA LYS A 180 2.04 3.64 -16.75
C LYS A 180 1.35 4.81 -16.09
N PHE A 181 1.93 5.25 -15.00
CA PHE A 181 1.41 6.32 -14.14
C PHE A 181 2.44 7.44 -14.07
N SER A 182 2.03 8.65 -14.42
CA SER A 182 2.82 9.87 -14.22
C SER A 182 2.26 10.63 -13.03
N VAL A 183 3.04 10.76 -11.98
CA VAL A 183 2.61 11.49 -10.77
C VAL A 183 2.58 12.97 -11.07
N LEU A 184 1.43 13.60 -10.83
CA LEU A 184 1.21 15.04 -10.99
C LEU A 184 1.51 15.78 -9.69
N GLU A 185 0.94 15.29 -8.59
CA GLU A 185 1.14 15.82 -7.24
C GLU A 185 0.77 14.78 -6.19
N ASP A 186 1.28 14.99 -4.98
CA ASP A 186 0.84 14.31 -3.78
C ASP A 186 0.35 15.32 -2.75
N MET A 187 -0.70 14.96 -2.03
CA MET A 187 -1.34 15.78 -1.02
C MET A 187 -1.61 14.94 0.22
N ALA A 188 -1.57 15.59 1.37
CA ALA A 188 -1.93 14.93 2.62
C ALA A 188 -2.89 15.78 3.45
N TYR A 189 -3.81 15.12 4.13
CA TYR A 189 -4.82 15.74 4.97
C TYR A 189 -4.87 15.06 6.33
N LYS A 190 -4.91 15.84 7.41
CA LYS A 190 -5.14 15.31 8.74
C LYS A 190 -6.62 15.05 8.94
N VAL A 191 -6.96 13.80 9.21
CA VAL A 191 -8.34 13.38 9.46
C VAL A 191 -8.64 13.56 10.95
N ASN A 192 -9.38 14.60 11.29
CA ASN A 192 -9.90 14.88 12.62
C ASN A 192 -11.44 14.78 12.65
N ASP A 193 -12.10 15.23 13.72
CA ASP A 193 -13.56 15.12 13.85
C ASP A 193 -14.30 16.04 12.87
N GLU A 194 -13.72 17.18 12.49
CA GLU A 194 -14.29 18.13 11.53
C GLU A 194 -14.06 17.75 10.07
N PHE A 195 -13.15 16.79 9.78
CA PHE A 195 -12.89 16.34 8.42
C PHE A 195 -14.16 15.77 7.79
N PRO A 196 -14.48 16.08 6.50
CA PRO A 196 -15.66 15.56 5.81
C PRO A 196 -15.58 14.02 5.66
N LYS A 197 -16.25 13.30 6.55
CA LYS A 197 -16.24 11.83 6.59
C LYS A 197 -17.56 11.28 7.13
N LEU A 198 -17.81 10.02 6.83
CA LEU A 198 -18.80 9.21 7.53
C LEU A 198 -18.08 8.20 8.43
N THR A 199 -18.58 8.02 9.65
CA THR A 199 -18.10 6.98 10.57
C THR A 199 -19.27 6.10 11.01
N PRO A 200 -19.03 4.87 11.53
CA PRO A 200 -20.11 3.99 11.98
C PRO A 200 -21.09 4.65 12.97
N ASN A 201 -20.60 5.53 13.84
CA ASN A 201 -21.41 6.22 14.83
C ASN A 201 -22.36 7.28 14.24
N MET A 202 -22.12 7.72 13.00
CA MET A 202 -22.96 8.68 12.28
C MET A 202 -24.08 7.99 11.50
N LEU A 203 -24.03 6.67 11.38
CA LEU A 203 -24.99 5.91 10.57
C LEU A 203 -26.23 5.54 11.41
N PRO A 204 -27.42 5.47 10.78
CA PRO A 204 -28.59 4.93 11.42
C PRO A 204 -28.40 3.47 11.84
N LYS A 205 -29.10 3.05 12.91
CA LYS A 205 -29.08 1.65 13.35
C LYS A 205 -29.48 0.71 12.21
N GLY A 206 -28.66 -0.32 11.97
CA GLY A 206 -28.90 -1.31 10.91
C GLY A 206 -28.30 -0.92 9.54
N VAL A 207 -27.64 0.24 9.42
CA VAL A 207 -26.89 0.65 8.22
C VAL A 207 -25.41 0.38 8.42
N SER A 208 -24.77 -0.28 7.46
CA SER A 208 -23.33 -0.59 7.45
C SER A 208 -22.84 -0.76 6.01
N TYR A 209 -21.53 -0.88 5.82
CA TYR A 209 -20.89 -1.03 4.50
C TYR A 209 -21.20 0.14 3.56
N VAL A 210 -21.16 1.36 4.08
CA VAL A 210 -21.40 2.58 3.33
C VAL A 210 -20.14 3.02 2.61
N SER A 211 -20.19 3.13 1.28
CA SER A 211 -19.19 3.82 0.49
C SER A 211 -19.68 5.21 0.12
N TYR A 212 -18.77 6.19 0.09
CA TYR A 212 -19.09 7.58 -0.21
C TYR A 212 -17.92 8.26 -0.90
N SER A 213 -18.16 9.45 -1.46
CA SER A 213 -17.11 10.28 -2.06
C SER A 213 -16.85 11.51 -1.21
N VAL A 214 -15.60 11.96 -1.18
CA VAL A 214 -15.16 13.19 -0.56
C VAL A 214 -14.63 14.12 -1.64
N ASP A 215 -15.16 15.34 -1.69
CA ASP A 215 -14.66 16.41 -2.54
C ASP A 215 -13.53 17.15 -1.80
N LEU A 216 -12.32 17.06 -2.35
CA LEU A 216 -11.13 17.66 -1.73
C LEU A 216 -11.15 19.19 -1.70
N SER A 217 -11.97 19.84 -2.52
CA SER A 217 -12.11 21.32 -2.48
C SER A 217 -12.63 21.83 -1.13
N HIS A 218 -13.28 20.94 -0.37
CA HIS A 218 -13.76 21.20 1.00
C HIS A 218 -12.81 20.74 2.09
N CYS A 219 -11.59 20.31 1.74
CA CYS A 219 -10.61 19.76 2.69
C CYS A 219 -9.35 20.61 2.87
N GLU A 220 -9.26 21.79 2.25
CA GLU A 220 -8.03 22.62 2.28
C GLU A 220 -7.56 23.01 3.68
N GLU A 221 -8.48 23.22 4.63
CA GLU A 221 -8.13 23.55 6.01
C GLU A 221 -7.46 22.39 6.78
N PHE A 222 -7.62 21.15 6.29
CA PHE A 222 -7.04 19.92 6.86
C PHE A 222 -5.72 19.52 6.20
N LYS A 223 -5.29 20.28 5.18
CA LYS A 223 -4.07 19.98 4.43
C LYS A 223 -2.84 20.13 5.31
N VAL A 224 -1.94 19.17 5.21
CA VAL A 224 -0.65 19.14 5.90
C VAL A 224 0.46 18.91 4.88
N ASP A 225 1.71 19.13 5.27
CA ASP A 225 2.83 18.75 4.41
C ASP A 225 2.84 17.21 4.24
N SER A 226 2.81 16.75 2.99
CA SER A 226 2.87 15.32 2.68
C SER A 226 4.14 14.66 3.23
N GLN A 227 5.21 15.43 3.39
CA GLN A 227 6.45 14.97 3.97
C GLN A 227 6.35 14.61 5.46
N ASP A 228 5.43 15.25 6.20
CA ASP A 228 5.22 14.98 7.62
C ASP A 228 4.55 13.62 7.86
N VAL A 229 3.79 13.14 6.88
CA VAL A 229 3.07 11.86 6.97
C VAL A 229 4.01 10.66 6.95
N TYR A 230 5.23 10.80 6.43
CA TYR A 230 6.22 9.72 6.47
C TYR A 230 6.77 9.42 7.88
N TYR A 231 6.61 10.33 8.85
CA TYR A 231 7.05 10.13 10.24
C TYR A 231 6.04 9.30 11.05
N LEU A 232 5.71 8.09 10.57
CA LEU A 232 4.69 7.21 11.14
C LEU A 232 4.91 6.86 12.62
N ASN A 233 6.17 6.77 13.06
CA ASN A 233 6.53 6.34 14.41
C ASN A 233 6.72 7.49 15.43
N GLN A 234 6.56 8.76 15.04
CA GLN A 234 6.87 9.91 15.89
C GLN A 234 5.65 10.48 16.64
N GLY A 235 4.53 9.79 16.66
CA GLY A 235 3.31 10.17 17.37
C GLY A 235 3.16 9.47 18.72
N SER A 236 4.05 9.75 19.67
CA SER A 236 3.87 9.34 21.08
C SER A 236 3.54 10.52 21.94
#